data_323aa065931306150183d934f4108d21
#
_entry.id   323aa065931306150183d934f4108d21
#
_cell.length_a   1.000
_cell.length_b   1.000
_cell.length_c   1.000
_cell.angle_alpha   90.00
_cell.angle_beta   90.00
_cell.angle_gamma   90.00
#
_symmetry.space_group_name_H-M   'P 1'
#
loop_
_entity.id
_entity.type
_entity.pdbx_description
1 polymer ?
#
loop_
_entity_poly.entity_id
_entity_poly.type
_entity_poly.pdbx_seq_one_letter_code
_entity_poly.pdbx_strand_id
1 'polypeptide(L)'
;MKNFTDRVAAITGAGSGMGRSLAIRLAREGCHLALADRNATSLAETAQLAQAAAPHIVGSPLRITTRVLDVSDRAAMFEWAAETATQHQRVNLVFNNAGVALSSTIEGMEYADLEWIVNINFWGVVHGTKAFLPYIKASGEGHIVNTSSVFGLFSQPGMSGYNATKFAVRGFTEALRQELDLMKCGVSATCVHPGGIRTSIAQSSRISSNMVGFMLENEQQGKDDFEKFFITTADEAARVILDGVRKNKRRVLIGRDARAADWLARTLPAAYQALVVMQTRRMKRIAEKRARRAAQVDGRRA
;
A
#
# COMPACT_ATOMS: atom_id res chain seq x y z
N MET A 1 2.64 0.85 21.27
CA MET A 1 1.39 1.65 21.35
C MET A 1 0.21 0.71 21.48
N LYS A 2 -0.56 0.76 22.58
CA LYS A 2 -1.72 -0.16 22.80
C LYS A 2 -3.06 0.50 22.47
N ASN A 3 -3.13 1.82 22.52
CA ASN A 3 -4.33 2.64 22.34
C ASN A 3 -4.04 3.76 21.34
N PHE A 4 -5.03 4.14 20.54
CA PHE A 4 -4.95 5.23 19.56
C PHE A 4 -5.72 6.50 19.99
N THR A 5 -6.50 6.42 21.07
CA THR A 5 -7.23 7.59 21.61
C THR A 5 -6.27 8.74 21.90
N ASP A 6 -6.64 9.95 21.50
CA ASP A 6 -5.82 11.17 21.62
C ASP A 6 -4.42 11.07 20.98
N ARG A 7 -4.18 10.11 20.10
CA ARG A 7 -2.99 10.06 19.26
C ARG A 7 -3.25 10.80 17.95
N VAL A 8 -2.19 11.13 17.23
CA VAL A 8 -2.24 11.78 15.91
C VAL A 8 -1.63 10.87 14.88
N ALA A 9 -2.39 10.55 13.85
CA ALA A 9 -1.99 9.69 12.74
C ALA A 9 -1.96 10.45 11.41
N ALA A 10 -0.80 10.50 10.77
CA ALA A 10 -0.63 10.97 9.40
C ALA A 10 -0.79 9.78 8.43
N ILE A 11 -1.59 9.93 7.38
CA ILE A 11 -1.89 8.85 6.42
C ILE A 11 -1.75 9.38 4.99
N THR A 12 -0.85 8.79 4.20
CA THR A 12 -0.74 9.05 2.77
C THR A 12 -1.60 8.09 1.96
N GLY A 13 -2.12 8.53 0.79
CA GLY A 13 -3.06 7.73 0.00
C GLY A 13 -4.38 7.54 0.75
N ALA A 14 -4.81 8.55 1.50
CA ALA A 14 -5.97 8.48 2.38
C ALA A 14 -7.31 8.56 1.63
N GLY A 15 -7.31 8.97 0.36
CA GLY A 15 -8.53 9.16 -0.43
C GLY A 15 -9.28 7.87 -0.77
N SER A 16 -8.64 6.69 -0.69
CA SER A 16 -9.29 5.43 -1.09
C SER A 16 -8.70 4.21 -0.38
N GLY A 17 -9.29 3.06 -0.62
CA GLY A 17 -8.76 1.75 -0.27
C GLY A 17 -8.35 1.60 1.20
N MET A 18 -7.15 1.08 1.43
CA MET A 18 -6.63 0.86 2.79
C MET A 18 -6.42 2.16 3.56
N GLY A 19 -5.98 3.25 2.89
CA GLY A 19 -5.79 4.54 3.53
C GLY A 19 -7.09 5.13 4.09
N ARG A 20 -8.17 5.10 3.31
CA ARG A 20 -9.53 5.48 3.75
C ARG A 20 -9.99 4.63 4.93
N SER A 21 -9.82 3.31 4.82
CA SER A 21 -10.23 2.39 5.89
C SER A 21 -9.44 2.58 7.18
N LEU A 22 -8.13 2.88 7.09
CA LEU A 22 -7.30 3.24 8.24
C LEU A 22 -7.81 4.52 8.90
N ALA A 23 -8.10 5.56 8.11
CA ALA A 23 -8.62 6.84 8.62
C ALA A 23 -9.93 6.64 9.38
N ILE A 24 -10.90 5.93 8.80
CA ILE A 24 -12.21 5.67 9.44
C ILE A 24 -12.05 4.85 10.73
N ARG A 25 -11.21 3.81 10.73
CA ARG A 25 -11.00 2.99 11.92
C ARG A 25 -10.30 3.74 13.04
N LEU A 26 -9.28 4.53 12.72
CA LEU A 26 -8.58 5.36 13.69
C LEU A 26 -9.50 6.45 14.26
N ALA A 27 -10.33 7.07 13.44
CA ALA A 27 -11.35 8.02 13.89
C ALA A 27 -12.32 7.41 14.90
N ARG A 28 -12.82 6.19 14.65
CA ARG A 28 -13.68 5.44 15.59
C ARG A 28 -13.04 5.21 16.96
N GLU A 29 -11.72 5.18 17.01
CA GLU A 29 -10.95 5.00 18.25
C GLU A 29 -10.51 6.33 18.89
N GLY A 30 -11.00 7.46 18.38
CA GLY A 30 -10.66 8.79 18.92
C GLY A 30 -9.24 9.26 18.57
N CYS A 31 -8.68 8.78 17.46
CA CYS A 31 -7.37 9.22 16.97
C CYS A 31 -7.53 10.43 16.05
N HIS A 32 -6.83 11.54 16.32
CA HIS A 32 -6.77 12.69 15.42
C HIS A 32 -6.05 12.33 14.12
N LEU A 33 -6.44 12.95 13.01
CA LEU A 33 -6.00 12.56 11.68
C LEU A 33 -5.40 13.72 10.89
N ALA A 34 -4.26 13.49 10.28
CA ALA A 34 -3.73 14.28 9.18
C ALA A 34 -3.77 13.41 7.90
N LEU A 35 -4.62 13.76 6.95
CA LEU A 35 -4.89 12.95 5.76
C LEU A 35 -4.29 13.61 4.53
N ALA A 36 -3.57 12.85 3.70
CA ALA A 36 -3.02 13.31 2.45
C ALA A 36 -3.36 12.39 1.28
N ASP A 37 -3.74 12.97 0.17
CA ASP A 37 -3.94 12.29 -1.11
C ASP A 37 -3.76 13.29 -2.26
N ARG A 38 -3.42 12.82 -3.45
CA ARG A 38 -3.38 13.65 -4.66
C ARG A 38 -4.78 14.03 -5.19
N ASN A 39 -5.80 13.25 -4.86
CA ASN A 39 -7.18 13.46 -5.28
C ASN A 39 -7.96 14.20 -4.18
N ALA A 40 -8.22 15.49 -4.41
CA ALA A 40 -8.91 16.37 -3.46
C ALA A 40 -10.32 15.89 -3.13
N THR A 41 -11.09 15.43 -4.12
CA THR A 41 -12.47 14.99 -3.94
C THR A 41 -12.56 13.75 -3.03
N SER A 42 -11.81 12.70 -3.36
CA SER A 42 -11.82 11.47 -2.57
C SER A 42 -11.20 11.65 -1.17
N LEU A 43 -10.28 12.60 -1.03
CA LEU A 43 -9.73 12.98 0.27
C LEU A 43 -10.77 13.66 1.15
N ALA A 44 -11.54 14.60 0.60
CA ALA A 44 -12.63 15.28 1.30
C ALA A 44 -13.74 14.30 1.74
N GLU A 45 -14.12 13.35 0.86
CA GLU A 45 -15.05 12.28 1.22
C GLU A 45 -14.54 11.45 2.40
N THR A 46 -13.24 11.10 2.39
CA THR A 46 -12.64 10.32 3.48
C THR A 46 -12.67 11.10 4.79
N ALA A 47 -12.38 12.40 4.77
CA ALA A 47 -12.44 13.24 5.96
C ALA A 47 -13.85 13.29 6.54
N GLN A 48 -14.88 13.42 5.69
CA GLN A 48 -16.30 13.39 6.11
C GLN A 48 -16.68 12.03 6.72
N LEU A 49 -16.31 10.93 6.08
CA LEU A 49 -16.58 9.59 6.59
C LEU A 49 -15.87 9.32 7.92
N ALA A 50 -14.64 9.78 8.07
CA ALA A 50 -13.89 9.67 9.31
C ALA A 50 -14.54 10.53 10.43
N GLN A 51 -14.97 11.75 10.11
CA GLN A 51 -15.66 12.62 11.06
C GLN A 51 -16.98 12.01 11.53
N ALA A 52 -17.77 11.44 10.61
CA ALA A 52 -19.02 10.75 10.93
C ALA A 52 -18.82 9.49 11.77
N ALA A 53 -17.67 8.84 11.65
CA ALA A 53 -17.33 7.63 12.39
C ALA A 53 -16.74 7.91 13.79
N ALA A 54 -16.39 9.15 14.08
CA ALA A 54 -15.76 9.56 15.34
C ALA A 54 -16.74 9.43 16.53
N PRO A 55 -16.27 9.01 17.72
CA PRO A 55 -17.10 9.01 18.91
C PRO A 55 -17.50 10.44 19.29
N HIS A 56 -18.74 10.63 19.73
CA HIS A 56 -19.20 11.90 20.30
C HIS A 56 -18.61 12.06 21.73
N ILE A 57 -17.43 12.67 21.81
CA ILE A 57 -16.84 13.03 23.10
C ILE A 57 -17.09 14.50 23.35
N VAL A 58 -17.92 14.80 24.37
CA VAL A 58 -18.22 16.17 24.78
C VAL A 58 -16.92 16.85 25.26
N GLY A 59 -16.58 18.00 24.68
CA GLY A 59 -15.41 18.80 25.05
C GLY A 59 -14.08 18.48 24.35
N SER A 60 -14.02 17.41 23.54
CA SER A 60 -12.81 17.08 22.75
C SER A 60 -13.19 16.58 21.36
N PRO A 61 -13.51 17.48 20.41
CA PRO A 61 -13.85 17.09 19.05
C PRO A 61 -12.61 16.50 18.36
N LEU A 62 -12.84 15.45 17.55
CA LEU A 62 -11.80 14.86 16.75
C LEU A 62 -11.25 15.89 15.74
N ARG A 63 -9.95 16.09 15.73
CA ARG A 63 -9.28 16.98 14.77
C ARG A 63 -8.88 16.20 13.55
N ILE A 64 -9.41 16.57 12.38
CA ILE A 64 -9.04 16.01 11.08
C ILE A 64 -8.56 17.16 10.19
N THR A 65 -7.34 17.02 9.67
CA THR A 65 -6.77 17.96 8.69
C THR A 65 -6.51 17.22 7.38
N THR A 66 -6.57 17.94 6.26
CA THR A 66 -6.36 17.37 4.92
C THR A 66 -5.34 18.19 4.13
N ARG A 67 -4.51 17.52 3.33
CA ARG A 67 -3.56 18.15 2.40
C ARG A 67 -3.62 17.43 1.05
N VAL A 68 -3.88 18.17 -0.01
CA VAL A 68 -3.69 17.65 -1.37
C VAL A 68 -2.19 17.59 -1.64
N LEU A 69 -1.67 16.37 -1.87
CA LEU A 69 -0.23 16.11 -1.88
C LEU A 69 0.12 14.96 -2.82
N ASP A 70 1.12 15.15 -3.66
CA ASP A 70 1.84 14.07 -4.33
C ASP A 70 3.03 13.64 -3.44
N VAL A 71 3.06 12.35 -3.05
CA VAL A 71 4.10 11.81 -2.16
C VAL A 71 5.50 11.81 -2.80
N SER A 72 5.59 11.94 -4.12
CA SER A 72 6.87 12.07 -4.84
C SER A 72 7.50 13.45 -4.67
N ASP A 73 6.72 14.46 -4.29
CA ASP A 73 7.24 15.79 -3.96
C ASP A 73 7.82 15.80 -2.55
N ARG A 74 9.15 15.79 -2.49
CA ARG A 74 9.88 15.82 -1.22
C ARG A 74 9.60 17.08 -0.40
N ALA A 75 9.61 18.25 -1.03
CA ALA A 75 9.44 19.52 -0.32
C ALA A 75 8.05 19.61 0.30
N ALA A 76 7.01 19.31 -0.48
CA ALA A 76 5.63 19.31 -0.01
C ALA A 76 5.39 18.28 1.11
N MET A 77 6.09 17.13 1.09
CA MET A 77 5.99 16.14 2.17
C MET A 77 6.57 16.66 3.49
N PHE A 78 7.71 17.37 3.46
CA PHE A 78 8.30 17.97 4.66
C PHE A 78 7.48 19.12 5.18
N GLU A 79 6.92 19.97 4.31
CA GLU A 79 5.97 21.02 4.67
C GLU A 79 4.74 20.44 5.37
N TRP A 80 4.13 19.41 4.81
CA TRP A 80 2.97 18.75 5.40
C TRP A 80 3.28 18.15 6.78
N ALA A 81 4.46 17.58 6.98
CA ALA A 81 4.85 17.07 8.30
C ALA A 81 4.98 18.19 9.33
N ALA A 82 5.57 19.34 8.96
CA ALA A 82 5.68 20.51 9.82
C ALA A 82 4.30 21.13 10.14
N GLU A 83 3.45 21.29 9.13
CA GLU A 83 2.06 21.73 9.29
C GLU A 83 1.27 20.82 10.24
N THR A 84 1.39 19.50 10.05
CA THR A 84 0.73 18.51 10.91
C THR A 84 1.19 18.64 12.36
N ALA A 85 2.50 18.77 12.59
CA ALA A 85 3.05 18.93 13.93
C ALA A 85 2.55 20.23 14.60
N THR A 86 2.45 21.33 13.85
CA THR A 86 1.94 22.61 14.34
C THR A 86 0.45 22.53 14.65
N GLN A 87 -0.37 22.00 13.74
CA GLN A 87 -1.82 21.96 13.87
C GLN A 87 -2.29 20.99 14.97
N HIS A 88 -1.62 19.86 15.12
CA HIS A 88 -1.97 18.80 16.07
C HIS A 88 -1.11 18.81 17.34
N GLN A 89 -0.04 19.65 17.39
CA GLN A 89 0.92 19.80 18.50
C GLN A 89 1.77 18.54 18.79
N ARG A 90 1.49 17.43 18.12
CA ARG A 90 2.25 16.17 18.18
C ARG A 90 1.92 15.31 16.97
N VAL A 91 2.79 14.34 16.69
CA VAL A 91 2.51 13.26 15.72
C VAL A 91 2.99 11.95 16.35
N ASN A 92 2.13 10.93 16.37
CA ASN A 92 2.46 9.62 16.94
C ASN A 92 2.60 8.54 15.89
N LEU A 93 1.84 8.64 14.78
CA LEU A 93 1.84 7.61 13.75
C LEU A 93 2.00 8.23 12.37
N VAL A 94 2.73 7.54 11.51
CA VAL A 94 2.68 7.77 10.07
C VAL A 94 2.42 6.46 9.33
N PHE A 95 1.44 6.48 8.44
CA PHE A 95 1.14 5.39 7.52
C PHE A 95 1.55 5.83 6.11
N ASN A 96 2.71 5.40 5.67
CA ASN A 96 3.17 5.56 4.30
C ASN A 96 2.47 4.49 3.45
N ASN A 97 1.23 4.81 3.05
CA ASN A 97 0.32 3.87 2.41
C ASN A 97 0.12 4.17 0.92
N ALA A 98 0.34 5.40 0.46
CA ALA A 98 0.23 5.74 -0.96
C ALA A 98 1.08 4.82 -1.84
N GLY A 99 0.54 4.41 -2.98
CA GLY A 99 1.23 3.55 -3.91
C GLY A 99 0.43 3.29 -5.17
N VAL A 100 1.14 2.89 -6.22
CA VAL A 100 0.62 2.60 -7.56
C VAL A 100 1.16 1.27 -8.07
N ALA A 101 0.55 0.73 -9.14
CA ALA A 101 1.00 -0.50 -9.79
C ALA A 101 1.42 -0.22 -11.24
N LEU A 102 2.41 -0.98 -11.70
CA LEU A 102 2.92 -0.99 -13.07
C LEU A 102 3.07 -2.44 -13.54
N SER A 103 2.48 -2.75 -14.67
CA SER A 103 2.68 -4.00 -15.38
C SER A 103 3.43 -3.76 -16.67
N SER A 104 4.64 -4.30 -16.78
CA SER A 104 5.51 -4.22 -17.95
C SER A 104 6.53 -5.35 -17.95
N THR A 105 6.96 -5.79 -19.13
CA THR A 105 8.18 -6.61 -19.26
C THR A 105 9.40 -5.74 -18.99
N ILE A 106 10.54 -6.35 -18.64
CA ILE A 106 11.78 -5.57 -18.43
C ILE A 106 12.23 -4.91 -19.74
N GLU A 107 12.19 -5.65 -20.85
CA GLU A 107 12.60 -5.18 -22.16
C GLU A 107 11.77 -4.00 -22.66
N GLY A 108 10.44 -4.04 -22.44
CA GLY A 108 9.53 -3.02 -22.94
C GLY A 108 9.12 -1.97 -21.88
N MET A 109 9.79 -1.93 -20.74
CA MET A 109 9.51 -0.95 -19.71
C MET A 109 10.22 0.37 -20.01
N GLU A 110 9.46 1.44 -20.19
CA GLU A 110 9.99 2.78 -20.37
C GLU A 110 10.64 3.27 -19.07
N TYR A 111 11.79 3.97 -19.16
CA TYR A 111 12.45 4.55 -17.99
C TYR A 111 11.52 5.51 -17.24
N ALA A 112 10.72 6.31 -17.94
CA ALA A 112 9.77 7.23 -17.32
C ALA A 112 8.73 6.51 -16.44
N ASP A 113 8.29 5.31 -16.82
CA ASP A 113 7.38 4.50 -16.00
C ASP A 113 8.07 3.90 -14.78
N LEU A 114 9.33 3.47 -14.94
CA LEU A 114 10.13 2.99 -13.81
C LEU A 114 10.40 4.11 -12.81
N GLU A 115 10.80 5.29 -13.28
CA GLU A 115 11.01 6.48 -12.44
C GLU A 115 9.73 6.89 -11.74
N TRP A 116 8.61 6.91 -12.46
CA TRP A 116 7.30 7.22 -11.87
C TRP A 116 6.95 6.29 -10.71
N ILE A 117 7.07 4.97 -10.89
CA ILE A 117 6.72 4.03 -9.82
C ILE A 117 7.71 4.06 -8.67
N VAL A 118 9.00 4.26 -8.93
CA VAL A 118 10.05 4.41 -7.90
C VAL A 118 9.80 5.67 -7.08
N ASN A 119 9.48 6.79 -7.72
CA ASN A 119 9.23 8.06 -7.04
C ASN A 119 8.03 7.97 -6.09
N ILE A 120 6.94 7.30 -6.49
CA ILE A 120 5.75 7.16 -5.64
C ILE A 120 5.96 6.08 -4.59
N ASN A 121 6.29 4.83 -5.01
CA ASN A 121 6.26 3.67 -4.13
C ASN A 121 7.44 3.57 -3.17
N PHE A 122 8.60 4.11 -3.54
CA PHE A 122 9.80 4.05 -2.71
C PHE A 122 10.17 5.42 -2.14
N TRP A 123 10.43 6.43 -3.00
CA TRP A 123 10.78 7.75 -2.50
C TRP A 123 9.67 8.37 -1.66
N GLY A 124 8.39 8.20 -2.02
CA GLY A 124 7.27 8.65 -1.18
C GLY A 124 7.30 8.07 0.23
N VAL A 125 7.66 6.78 0.38
CA VAL A 125 7.84 6.14 1.69
C VAL A 125 9.05 6.70 2.43
N VAL A 126 10.16 6.92 1.75
CA VAL A 126 11.37 7.53 2.32
C VAL A 126 11.09 8.97 2.78
N HIS A 127 10.43 9.77 1.94
CA HIS A 127 10.07 11.17 2.27
C HIS A 127 9.17 11.22 3.50
N GLY A 128 8.07 10.44 3.52
CA GLY A 128 7.15 10.40 4.65
C GLY A 128 7.84 9.92 5.94
N THR A 129 8.66 8.87 5.86
CA THR A 129 9.43 8.40 7.01
C THR A 129 10.36 9.49 7.55
N LYS A 130 11.17 10.11 6.68
CA LYS A 130 12.16 11.13 7.09
C LYS A 130 11.48 12.40 7.59
N ALA A 131 10.40 12.84 6.96
CA ALA A 131 9.69 14.07 7.33
C ALA A 131 9.00 13.93 8.69
N PHE A 132 8.36 12.80 8.97
CA PHE A 132 7.62 12.60 10.22
C PHE A 132 8.45 12.06 11.38
N LEU A 133 9.56 11.35 11.14
CA LEU A 133 10.37 10.71 12.19
C LEU A 133 10.80 11.68 13.32
N PRO A 134 11.27 12.92 13.06
CA PRO A 134 11.64 13.84 14.14
C PRO A 134 10.48 14.16 15.07
N TYR A 135 9.29 14.43 14.52
CA TYR A 135 8.09 14.78 15.27
C TYR A 135 7.55 13.57 16.07
N ILE A 136 7.62 12.37 15.48
CA ILE A 136 7.22 11.13 16.17
C ILE A 136 8.18 10.83 17.32
N LYS A 137 9.48 11.03 17.17
CA LYS A 137 10.46 10.89 18.26
C LYS A 137 10.21 11.92 19.37
N ALA A 138 9.90 13.18 19.00
CA ALA A 138 9.59 14.23 19.96
C ALA A 138 8.31 13.95 20.79
N SER A 139 7.38 13.15 20.28
CA SER A 139 6.19 12.73 21.03
C SER A 139 6.45 11.66 22.11
N GLY A 140 7.65 11.07 22.15
CA GLY A 140 8.07 10.05 23.11
C GLY A 140 7.49 8.65 22.90
N GLU A 141 6.42 8.52 22.10
CA GLU A 141 5.81 7.23 21.73
C GLU A 141 5.29 7.29 20.29
N GLY A 142 5.69 6.35 19.46
CA GLY A 142 5.19 6.38 18.10
C GLY A 142 5.44 5.14 17.27
N HIS A 143 4.84 5.15 16.04
CA HIS A 143 4.96 4.04 15.11
C HIS A 143 4.94 4.49 13.65
N ILE A 144 5.87 3.95 12.87
CA ILE A 144 5.97 4.16 11.42
C ILE A 144 5.49 2.89 10.72
N VAL A 145 4.53 3.02 9.83
CA VAL A 145 3.98 1.90 9.06
C VAL A 145 4.24 2.13 7.59
N ASN A 146 5.06 1.27 6.98
CA ASN A 146 5.42 1.35 5.58
C ASN A 146 4.76 0.20 4.80
N THR A 147 3.99 0.55 3.77
CA THR A 147 3.24 -0.40 2.97
C THR A 147 4.09 -0.93 1.81
N SER A 148 4.62 -2.14 2.00
CA SER A 148 5.21 -2.98 0.97
C SER A 148 4.09 -3.74 0.21
N SER A 149 4.27 -5.01 -0.09
CA SER A 149 3.33 -5.92 -0.74
C SER A 149 3.77 -7.35 -0.48
N VAL A 150 2.90 -8.33 -0.80
CA VAL A 150 3.32 -9.70 -1.04
C VAL A 150 4.43 -9.75 -2.10
N PHE A 151 4.42 -8.84 -3.08
CA PHE A 151 5.46 -8.69 -4.09
C PHE A 151 6.75 -7.97 -3.60
N GLY A 152 6.85 -7.71 -2.30
CA GLY A 152 8.11 -7.44 -1.59
C GLY A 152 8.66 -8.66 -0.86
N LEU A 153 8.04 -9.85 -1.05
CA LEU A 153 8.46 -11.12 -0.47
C LEU A 153 8.86 -12.14 -1.55
N PHE A 154 8.17 -12.12 -2.68
CA PHE A 154 8.50 -12.89 -3.88
C PHE A 154 8.22 -12.05 -5.12
N SER A 155 8.81 -12.44 -6.25
CA SER A 155 8.66 -11.72 -7.53
C SER A 155 7.82 -12.53 -8.50
N GLN A 156 7.13 -11.81 -9.40
CA GLN A 156 6.43 -12.43 -10.52
C GLN A 156 6.77 -11.70 -11.84
N PRO A 157 6.68 -12.38 -12.98
CA PRO A 157 6.94 -11.78 -14.29
C PRO A 157 5.90 -10.70 -14.62
N GLY A 158 6.30 -9.72 -15.43
CA GLY A 158 5.44 -8.63 -15.86
C GLY A 158 5.21 -7.52 -14.82
N MET A 159 5.88 -7.57 -13.66
CA MET A 159 5.78 -6.57 -12.59
C MET A 159 7.14 -6.20 -11.98
N SER A 160 8.21 -6.23 -12.75
CA SER A 160 9.57 -6.04 -12.23
C SER A 160 9.77 -4.70 -11.51
N GLY A 161 9.30 -3.58 -12.06
CA GLY A 161 9.37 -2.27 -11.43
C GLY A 161 8.59 -2.21 -10.11
N TYR A 162 7.39 -2.79 -10.07
CA TYR A 162 6.60 -2.89 -8.84
C TYR A 162 7.30 -3.77 -7.79
N ASN A 163 7.75 -4.97 -8.19
CA ASN A 163 8.48 -5.87 -7.30
C ASN A 163 9.69 -5.14 -6.69
N ALA A 164 10.53 -4.50 -7.51
CA ALA A 164 11.72 -3.79 -7.07
C ALA A 164 11.40 -2.74 -6.00
N THR A 165 10.36 -1.89 -6.23
CA THR A 165 9.97 -0.87 -5.25
C THR A 165 9.48 -1.47 -3.94
N LYS A 166 8.74 -2.58 -3.97
CA LYS A 166 8.19 -3.20 -2.76
C LYS A 166 9.23 -3.99 -1.96
N PHE A 167 10.24 -4.58 -2.62
CA PHE A 167 11.43 -5.11 -1.96
C PHE A 167 12.27 -3.98 -1.32
N ALA A 168 12.45 -2.85 -2.01
CA ALA A 168 13.16 -1.69 -1.48
C ALA A 168 12.48 -1.15 -0.21
N VAL A 169 11.15 -0.99 -0.21
CA VAL A 169 10.38 -0.57 0.99
C VAL A 169 10.58 -1.56 2.14
N ARG A 170 10.60 -2.86 1.86
CA ARG A 170 10.86 -3.88 2.90
C ARG A 170 12.24 -3.69 3.51
N GLY A 171 13.29 -3.68 2.69
CA GLY A 171 14.67 -3.54 3.18
C GLY A 171 14.88 -2.26 3.98
N PHE A 172 14.36 -1.13 3.47
CA PHE A 172 14.39 0.15 4.15
C PHE A 172 13.69 0.12 5.51
N THR A 173 12.51 -0.51 5.59
CA THR A 173 11.73 -0.58 6.85
C THR A 173 12.35 -1.53 7.86
N GLU A 174 12.92 -2.66 7.41
CA GLU A 174 13.60 -3.61 8.29
C GLU A 174 14.86 -2.97 8.92
N ALA A 175 15.64 -2.17 8.15
CA ALA A 175 16.76 -1.41 8.67
C ALA A 175 16.32 -0.33 9.65
N LEU A 176 15.34 0.51 9.26
CA LEU A 176 14.76 1.53 10.14
C LEU A 176 14.31 0.93 11.48
N ARG A 177 13.66 -0.23 11.46
CA ARG A 177 13.21 -0.89 12.68
C ARG A 177 14.36 -1.24 13.60
N GLN A 178 15.47 -1.74 13.07
CA GLN A 178 16.67 -2.09 13.86
C GLN A 178 17.32 -0.83 14.46
N GLU A 179 17.41 0.25 13.67
CA GLU A 179 17.92 1.54 14.16
C GLU A 179 17.08 2.09 15.31
N LEU A 180 15.75 2.06 15.20
CA LEU A 180 14.84 2.52 16.26
C LEU A 180 14.93 1.66 17.52
N ASP A 181 15.11 0.34 17.40
CA ASP A 181 15.31 -0.56 18.54
C ASP A 181 16.65 -0.25 19.23
N LEU A 182 17.72 0.05 18.49
CA LEU A 182 19.02 0.47 19.05
C LEU A 182 18.94 1.82 19.77
N MET A 183 18.20 2.77 19.18
CA MET A 183 18.02 4.11 19.77
C MET A 183 17.18 4.11 21.04
N LYS A 184 16.32 3.14 21.26
CA LYS A 184 15.37 3.04 22.39
C LYS A 184 14.54 4.31 22.60
N CYS A 185 14.15 4.99 21.52
CA CYS A 185 13.51 6.31 21.56
C CYS A 185 11.97 6.26 21.68
N GLY A 186 11.39 5.12 22.05
CA GLY A 186 9.93 4.96 22.17
C GLY A 186 9.19 4.80 20.83
N VAL A 187 9.91 4.88 19.71
CA VAL A 187 9.36 4.76 18.34
C VAL A 187 9.67 3.39 17.77
N SER A 188 8.75 2.88 16.97
CA SER A 188 8.89 1.58 16.32
C SER A 188 8.48 1.64 14.84
N ALA A 189 8.78 0.60 14.06
CA ALA A 189 8.38 0.51 12.67
C ALA A 189 7.83 -0.88 12.30
N THR A 190 6.85 -0.89 11.39
CA THR A 190 6.23 -2.10 10.85
C THR A 190 6.26 -2.07 9.32
N CYS A 191 6.76 -3.13 8.71
CA CYS A 191 6.58 -3.37 7.28
C CYS A 191 5.30 -4.18 7.05
N VAL A 192 4.40 -3.66 6.21
CA VAL A 192 3.12 -4.31 5.88
C VAL A 192 3.22 -4.95 4.50
N HIS A 193 2.77 -6.19 4.39
CA HIS A 193 2.76 -6.96 3.15
C HIS A 193 1.33 -7.41 2.82
N PRO A 194 0.53 -6.56 2.15
CA PRO A 194 -0.77 -6.94 1.66
C PRO A 194 -0.66 -7.96 0.52
N GLY A 195 -1.54 -8.94 0.51
CA GLY A 195 -1.87 -9.76 -0.66
C GLY A 195 -2.85 -9.02 -1.57
N GLY A 196 -3.80 -9.73 -2.16
CA GLY A 196 -4.85 -9.15 -2.98
C GLY A 196 -5.91 -8.42 -2.14
N ILE A 197 -5.83 -7.10 -2.07
CA ILE A 197 -6.76 -6.24 -1.33
C ILE A 197 -7.71 -5.54 -2.30
N ARG A 198 -9.01 -5.59 -2.07
CA ARG A 198 -10.04 -4.90 -2.87
C ARG A 198 -9.89 -3.38 -2.72
N THR A 199 -9.19 -2.77 -3.68
CA THR A 199 -8.94 -1.33 -3.77
C THR A 199 -8.93 -0.92 -5.24
N SER A 200 -8.93 0.37 -5.53
CA SER A 200 -8.83 0.90 -6.90
C SER A 200 -7.44 0.75 -7.55
N ILE A 201 -6.47 0.12 -6.87
CA ILE A 201 -5.08 0.02 -7.37
C ILE A 201 -4.98 -0.70 -8.72
N ALA A 202 -5.83 -1.70 -8.98
CA ALA A 202 -5.85 -2.38 -10.27
C ALA A 202 -6.34 -1.44 -11.39
N GLN A 203 -7.45 -0.74 -11.15
CA GLN A 203 -8.04 0.18 -12.14
C GLN A 203 -7.13 1.39 -12.41
N SER A 204 -6.39 1.86 -11.41
CA SER A 204 -5.42 2.96 -11.53
C SER A 204 -4.02 2.51 -11.95
N SER A 205 -3.80 1.22 -12.23
CA SER A 205 -2.51 0.70 -12.66
C SER A 205 -2.15 1.16 -14.07
N ARG A 206 -0.85 1.37 -14.32
CA ARG A 206 -0.33 1.49 -15.68
C ARG A 206 -0.01 0.10 -16.22
N ILE A 207 -0.49 -0.19 -17.41
CA ILE A 207 -0.19 -1.43 -18.14
C ILE A 207 0.48 -1.05 -19.44
N SER A 208 1.71 -1.47 -19.62
CA SER A 208 2.45 -1.21 -20.86
C SER A 208 1.91 -2.06 -22.01
N SER A 209 1.92 -1.53 -23.22
CA SER A 209 1.44 -2.21 -24.43
C SER A 209 2.15 -3.55 -24.69
N ASN A 210 3.40 -3.68 -24.25
CA ASN A 210 4.17 -4.92 -24.38
C ASN A 210 3.63 -6.10 -23.54
N MET A 211 2.72 -5.83 -22.59
CA MET A 211 2.03 -6.88 -21.83
C MET A 211 0.92 -7.55 -22.67
N VAL A 212 0.35 -6.82 -23.64
CA VAL A 212 -0.62 -7.36 -24.58
C VAL A 212 0.09 -8.34 -25.53
N GLY A 213 -0.44 -9.54 -25.67
CA GLY A 213 0.22 -10.64 -26.39
C GLY A 213 1.27 -11.41 -25.59
N PHE A 214 1.92 -10.80 -24.61
CA PHE A 214 2.82 -11.50 -23.70
C PHE A 214 2.07 -12.26 -22.58
N MET A 215 1.24 -11.56 -21.82
CA MET A 215 0.47 -12.16 -20.71
C MET A 215 -1.01 -11.77 -20.70
N LEU A 216 -1.39 -10.70 -21.39
CA LEU A 216 -2.73 -10.13 -21.44
C LEU A 216 -3.27 -10.15 -22.87
N GLU A 217 -4.59 -10.27 -23.02
CA GLU A 217 -5.27 -10.12 -24.31
C GLU A 217 -5.50 -8.65 -24.66
N ASN A 218 -5.87 -7.86 -23.65
CA ASN A 218 -5.98 -6.41 -23.69
C ASN A 218 -5.80 -5.80 -22.30
N GLU A 219 -5.67 -4.47 -22.24
CA GLU A 219 -5.42 -3.76 -20.99
C GLU A 219 -6.55 -3.89 -19.98
N GLN A 220 -7.81 -3.74 -20.42
CA GLN A 220 -8.96 -3.79 -19.51
C GLN A 220 -9.11 -5.18 -18.89
N GLN A 221 -8.97 -6.22 -19.68
CA GLN A 221 -9.00 -7.59 -19.14
C GLN A 221 -7.87 -7.84 -18.14
N GLY A 222 -6.68 -7.26 -18.38
CA GLY A 222 -5.58 -7.33 -17.44
C GLY A 222 -5.93 -6.72 -16.08
N LYS A 223 -6.62 -5.59 -16.06
CA LYS A 223 -7.12 -4.95 -14.82
C LYS A 223 -8.16 -5.81 -14.13
N ASP A 224 -9.14 -6.32 -14.88
CA ASP A 224 -10.21 -7.17 -14.35
C ASP A 224 -9.68 -8.49 -13.81
N ASP A 225 -8.70 -9.11 -14.48
CA ASP A 225 -8.06 -10.33 -14.02
C ASP A 225 -7.23 -10.08 -12.76
N PHE A 226 -6.57 -8.93 -12.65
CA PHE A 226 -5.85 -8.54 -11.45
C PHE A 226 -6.81 -8.35 -10.25
N GLU A 227 -7.99 -7.77 -10.47
CA GLU A 227 -9.01 -7.61 -9.43
C GLU A 227 -9.57 -8.95 -8.91
N LYS A 228 -9.64 -10.00 -9.74
CA LYS A 228 -10.11 -11.32 -9.31
C LYS A 228 -9.24 -11.96 -8.23
N PHE A 229 -7.97 -11.54 -8.12
CA PHE A 229 -7.09 -11.96 -7.02
C PHE A 229 -7.34 -11.22 -5.72
N PHE A 230 -8.19 -10.18 -5.71
CA PHE A 230 -8.45 -9.35 -4.55
C PHE A 230 -9.55 -9.97 -3.68
N ILE A 231 -9.14 -10.76 -2.69
CA ILE A 231 -10.04 -11.51 -1.80
C ILE A 231 -10.27 -10.83 -0.46
N THR A 232 -9.33 -9.99 0.00
CA THR A 232 -9.39 -9.32 1.29
C THR A 232 -9.97 -7.90 1.11
N THR A 233 -10.87 -7.47 2.00
CA THR A 233 -11.40 -6.10 1.97
C THR A 233 -10.38 -5.09 2.51
N ALA A 234 -10.49 -3.83 2.08
CA ALA A 234 -9.65 -2.74 2.60
C ALA A 234 -9.86 -2.52 4.11
N ASP A 235 -11.07 -2.70 4.59
CA ASP A 235 -11.42 -2.58 6.01
C ASP A 235 -10.77 -3.68 6.86
N GLU A 236 -10.80 -4.93 6.40
CA GLU A 236 -10.11 -6.04 7.05
C GLU A 236 -8.58 -5.83 7.03
N ALA A 237 -8.04 -5.33 5.92
CA ALA A 237 -6.62 -4.98 5.84
C ALA A 237 -6.23 -3.91 6.87
N ALA A 238 -7.01 -2.84 6.99
CA ALA A 238 -6.79 -1.79 7.99
C ALA A 238 -6.85 -2.35 9.41
N ARG A 239 -7.81 -3.21 9.73
CA ARG A 239 -7.91 -3.90 11.02
C ARG A 239 -6.64 -4.68 11.35
N VAL A 240 -6.15 -5.47 10.41
CA VAL A 240 -4.94 -6.30 10.59
C VAL A 240 -3.69 -5.43 10.76
N ILE A 241 -3.60 -4.28 10.04
CA ILE A 241 -2.51 -3.32 10.21
C ILE A 241 -2.51 -2.74 11.63
N LEU A 242 -3.65 -2.23 12.10
CA LEU A 242 -3.77 -1.62 13.42
C LEU A 242 -3.48 -2.63 14.54
N ASP A 243 -3.94 -3.87 14.42
CA ASP A 243 -3.60 -4.96 15.33
C ASP A 243 -2.09 -5.26 15.33
N GLY A 244 -1.45 -5.15 14.16
CA GLY A 244 0.00 -5.27 14.04
C GLY A 244 0.75 -4.17 14.79
N VAL A 245 0.28 -2.93 14.69
CA VAL A 245 0.83 -1.77 15.41
C VAL A 245 0.68 -1.97 16.93
N ARG A 246 -0.52 -2.34 17.42
CA ARG A 246 -0.76 -2.60 18.85
C ARG A 246 0.16 -3.68 19.43
N LYS A 247 0.42 -4.73 18.64
CA LYS A 247 1.28 -5.86 19.00
C LYS A 247 2.76 -5.60 18.70
N ASN A 248 3.10 -4.40 18.26
CA ASN A 248 4.45 -3.98 17.88
C ASN A 248 5.16 -4.97 16.93
N LYS A 249 4.42 -5.51 15.94
CA LYS A 249 4.95 -6.48 14.99
C LYS A 249 5.93 -5.82 14.02
N ARG A 250 7.07 -6.46 13.77
CA ARG A 250 8.04 -6.01 12.74
C ARG A 250 7.49 -6.15 11.32
N ARG A 251 6.69 -7.21 11.10
CA ARG A 251 6.10 -7.57 9.81
C ARG A 251 4.64 -7.94 9.99
N VAL A 252 3.79 -7.45 9.08
CA VAL A 252 2.36 -7.78 9.03
C VAL A 252 2.02 -8.32 7.65
N LEU A 253 1.56 -9.56 7.58
CA LEU A 253 1.06 -10.22 6.38
C LEU A 253 -0.47 -10.13 6.36
N ILE A 254 -1.05 -9.64 5.26
CA ILE A 254 -2.49 -9.46 5.13
C ILE A 254 -3.02 -10.37 4.02
N GLY A 255 -3.97 -11.23 4.39
CA GLY A 255 -4.54 -12.24 3.51
C GLY A 255 -3.86 -13.60 3.65
N ARG A 256 -4.58 -14.63 3.21
CA ARG A 256 -4.07 -16.02 3.20
C ARG A 256 -3.01 -16.20 2.11
N ASP A 257 -3.20 -15.53 1.00
CA ASP A 257 -2.30 -15.46 -0.15
C ASP A 257 -0.92 -14.90 0.24
N ALA A 258 -0.87 -13.79 1.01
CA ALA A 258 0.39 -13.23 1.48
C ALA A 258 1.14 -14.19 2.43
N ARG A 259 0.42 -14.92 3.28
CA ARG A 259 1.02 -15.92 4.17
C ARG A 259 1.57 -17.12 3.40
N ALA A 260 0.80 -17.61 2.42
CA ALA A 260 1.23 -18.71 1.57
C ALA A 260 2.47 -18.33 0.75
N ALA A 261 2.49 -17.12 0.16
CA ALA A 261 3.62 -16.63 -0.61
C ALA A 261 4.88 -16.42 0.27
N ASP A 262 4.74 -15.86 1.48
CA ASP A 262 5.87 -15.71 2.43
C ASP A 262 6.45 -17.08 2.81
N TRP A 263 5.59 -18.06 3.08
CA TRP A 263 6.02 -19.43 3.37
C TRP A 263 6.76 -20.05 2.19
N LEU A 264 6.18 -19.95 0.98
CA LEU A 264 6.77 -20.50 -0.24
C LEU A 264 8.15 -19.87 -0.53
N ALA A 265 8.25 -18.53 -0.45
CA ALA A 265 9.51 -17.84 -0.72
C ALA A 265 10.60 -18.17 0.32
N ARG A 266 10.24 -18.50 1.55
CA ARG A 266 11.18 -18.88 2.61
C ARG A 266 11.64 -20.33 2.51
N THR A 267 10.72 -21.23 2.12
CA THR A 267 11.03 -22.67 2.03
C THR A 267 11.69 -23.04 0.71
N LEU A 268 11.35 -22.33 -0.37
CA LEU A 268 11.85 -22.55 -1.72
C LEU A 268 12.41 -21.24 -2.33
N PRO A 269 13.49 -20.67 -1.78
CA PRO A 269 13.91 -19.29 -2.08
C PRO A 269 14.30 -19.04 -3.55
N ALA A 270 14.71 -20.05 -4.27
CA ALA A 270 14.99 -19.99 -5.70
C ALA A 270 13.94 -20.76 -6.53
N ALA A 271 13.53 -21.95 -6.06
CA ALA A 271 12.65 -22.84 -6.82
C ALA A 271 11.22 -22.30 -7.00
N TYR A 272 10.73 -21.37 -6.13
CA TYR A 272 9.43 -20.75 -6.32
C TYR A 272 9.29 -20.07 -7.68
N GLN A 273 10.39 -19.57 -8.27
CA GLN A 273 10.39 -18.90 -9.58
C GLN A 273 9.94 -19.87 -10.69
N ALA A 274 10.42 -21.12 -10.67
CA ALA A 274 9.98 -22.15 -11.61
C ALA A 274 8.48 -22.47 -11.45
N LEU A 275 7.99 -22.50 -10.20
CA LEU A 275 6.56 -22.72 -9.91
C LEU A 275 5.70 -21.57 -10.45
N VAL A 276 6.13 -20.33 -10.26
CA VAL A 276 5.45 -19.14 -10.81
C VAL A 276 5.39 -19.21 -12.33
N VAL A 277 6.51 -19.53 -13.01
CA VAL A 277 6.55 -19.68 -14.47
C VAL A 277 5.62 -20.79 -14.94
N MET A 278 5.64 -21.93 -14.28
CA MET A 278 4.76 -23.05 -14.62
C MET A 278 3.28 -22.69 -14.49
N GLN A 279 2.91 -22.01 -13.39
CA GLN A 279 1.55 -21.58 -13.16
C GLN A 279 1.11 -20.52 -14.18
N THR A 280 1.96 -19.55 -14.51
CA THR A 280 1.69 -18.52 -15.52
C THR A 280 1.46 -19.15 -16.90
N ARG A 281 2.31 -20.09 -17.32
CA ARG A 281 2.14 -20.86 -18.57
C ARG A 281 0.82 -21.63 -18.61
N ARG A 282 0.45 -22.24 -17.49
CA ARG A 282 -0.84 -22.98 -17.38
C ARG A 282 -2.02 -22.03 -17.52
N MET A 283 -2.01 -20.89 -16.88
CA MET A 283 -3.07 -19.86 -16.98
C MET A 283 -3.20 -19.35 -18.42
N LYS A 284 -2.08 -19.01 -19.06
CA LYS A 284 -2.07 -18.57 -20.47
C LYS A 284 -2.71 -19.62 -21.40
N ARG A 285 -2.34 -20.88 -21.29
CA ARG A 285 -2.95 -21.98 -22.07
C ARG A 285 -4.45 -22.14 -21.85
N ILE A 286 -4.94 -21.90 -20.60
CA ILE A 286 -6.37 -21.95 -20.28
C ILE A 286 -7.10 -20.76 -20.93
N ALA A 287 -6.55 -19.56 -20.86
CA ALA A 287 -7.10 -18.37 -21.51
C ALA A 287 -7.19 -18.56 -23.03
N GLU A 288 -6.12 -18.97 -23.70
CA GLU A 288 -6.09 -19.27 -25.14
C GLU A 288 -7.15 -20.32 -25.55
N LYS A 289 -7.33 -21.38 -24.76
CA LYS A 289 -8.36 -22.38 -25.03
C LYS A 289 -9.78 -21.81 -24.90
N ARG A 290 -10.01 -20.92 -23.93
CA ARG A 290 -11.32 -20.25 -23.75
C ARG A 290 -11.61 -19.31 -24.92
N ALA A 291 -10.63 -18.50 -25.33
CA ALA A 291 -10.76 -17.60 -26.47
C ALA A 291 -11.09 -18.35 -27.77
N ARG A 292 -10.37 -19.45 -28.07
CA ARG A 292 -10.66 -20.30 -29.25
C ARG A 292 -12.06 -20.91 -29.20
N ARG A 293 -12.55 -21.35 -28.03
CA ARG A 293 -13.92 -21.86 -27.90
C ARG A 293 -14.98 -20.78 -28.11
N ALA A 294 -14.77 -19.57 -27.60
CA ALA A 294 -15.67 -18.45 -27.83
C ALA A 294 -15.77 -18.10 -29.31
N ALA A 295 -14.64 -17.97 -30.01
CA ALA A 295 -14.60 -17.71 -31.44
C ALA A 295 -15.31 -18.80 -32.28
N GLN A 296 -15.20 -20.07 -31.88
CA GLN A 296 -15.90 -21.18 -32.55
C GLN A 296 -17.42 -21.15 -32.35
N VAL A 297 -17.90 -20.63 -31.22
CA VAL A 297 -19.34 -20.50 -30.96
C VAL A 297 -19.93 -19.32 -31.76
N ASP A 298 -19.22 -18.20 -31.83
CA ASP A 298 -19.65 -17.04 -32.63
C ASP A 298 -19.63 -17.32 -34.15
N GLY A 299 -18.62 -18.00 -34.68
CA GLY A 299 -18.56 -18.43 -36.05
C GLY A 299 -19.58 -19.50 -36.46
N ARG A 300 -20.30 -20.10 -35.51
CA ARG A 300 -21.44 -21.02 -35.79
C ARG A 300 -22.80 -20.32 -35.77
N ARG A 301 -22.82 -19.07 -35.32
CA ARG A 301 -24.03 -18.23 -35.23
C ARG A 301 -24.15 -17.23 -36.37
N ALA A 302 -23.07 -17.03 -37.14
CA ALA A 302 -23.03 -16.29 -38.40
C ALA A 302 -23.21 -17.25 -39.59
#